data_3d58c868ee15002a64e4af4a604c97c2
#
_entry.id   3d58c868ee15002a64e4af4a604c97c2
#
_cell.length_a   1.000
_cell.length_b   1.000
_cell.length_c   1.000
_cell.angle_alpha   90.00
_cell.angle_beta   90.00
_cell.angle_gamma   90.00
#
_symmetry.space_group_name_H-M   'P 1'
#
loop_
_entity.id
_entity.type
_entity.pdbx_description
1 polymer ?
#
loop_
_entity_poly.entity_id
_entity_poly.type
_entity_poly.pdbx_seq_one_letter_code
_entity_poly.pdbx_strand_id
1 'polypeptide(L)'
;MAIATNRAIDKMMLLLQRRYSELAEISDDITATQIRDAFQGMAEKQVTLLGLFREHNEEYALRVGVNRAANTLYLYWHTFHFVEEFIKVRYKVSDIPFKALDESFVEAFELYLRIDRKFQAGTSRGHIQRLKHIARIAVSRAIVPFSPFKDFSPMKPKQKQRFLTREELDRLMGTTFDTPNRNFTRDMFLFSVFTGICYCDMRNLTEKNVVRDHEGNLWIETRRQKTGTPENVRLLDIAIEIMKKYRGVAPDGKLFPMLTKESMNIHLKKMAAQCGIDRNLSFHMARHSFASQICLSQGVPIETVSKAMGHRNISTTQRYAKVTDEKVDRDVTVLEHEITGKYTLSGIDQPPSTILKDMSLREIRRRERKEILNPMEGV
;
A
#
# COMPACT_ATOMS: atom_id res chain seq x y z
N MET A 1 -61.78 -22.22 -30.89
CA MET A 1 -60.99 -22.25 -29.62
C MET A 1 -59.62 -22.94 -29.81
N ALA A 2 -59.51 -24.14 -30.33
CA ALA A 2 -58.23 -24.90 -30.43
C ALA A 2 -57.09 -24.15 -31.17
N ILE A 3 -57.38 -23.47 -32.29
CA ILE A 3 -56.35 -22.73 -33.07
C ILE A 3 -55.79 -21.52 -32.30
N ALA A 4 -56.65 -20.82 -31.52
CA ALA A 4 -56.16 -19.69 -30.70
C ALA A 4 -55.32 -20.17 -29.51
N THR A 5 -55.70 -21.31 -28.92
CA THR A 5 -54.93 -21.95 -27.83
C THR A 5 -53.57 -22.44 -28.32
N ASN A 6 -53.52 -23.10 -29.49
CA ASN A 6 -52.27 -23.56 -30.07
C ASN A 6 -51.31 -22.39 -30.41
N ARG A 7 -51.80 -21.30 -30.99
CA ARG A 7 -51.00 -20.08 -31.22
C ARG A 7 -50.47 -19.46 -29.93
N ALA A 8 -51.24 -19.51 -28.84
CA ALA A 8 -50.77 -19.03 -27.54
C ALA A 8 -49.67 -19.91 -26.97
N ILE A 9 -49.80 -21.24 -27.11
CA ILE A 9 -48.76 -22.22 -26.71
C ILE A 9 -47.48 -22.02 -27.51
N ASP A 10 -47.56 -21.88 -28.84
CA ASP A 10 -46.40 -21.65 -29.70
C ASP A 10 -45.65 -20.37 -29.33
N LYS A 11 -46.40 -19.28 -29.07
CA LYS A 11 -45.83 -18.03 -28.61
C LYS A 11 -45.15 -18.16 -27.26
N MET A 12 -45.72 -18.94 -26.35
CA MET A 12 -45.15 -19.21 -25.03
C MET A 12 -43.87 -20.03 -25.13
N MET A 13 -43.87 -21.05 -25.99
CA MET A 13 -42.64 -21.85 -26.25
C MET A 13 -41.49 -21.00 -26.81
N LEU A 14 -41.82 -20.12 -27.76
CA LEU A 14 -40.83 -19.21 -28.35
C LEU A 14 -40.21 -18.25 -27.32
N LEU A 15 -41.04 -17.73 -26.41
CA LEU A 15 -40.60 -16.88 -25.32
C LEU A 15 -39.74 -17.66 -24.31
N LEU A 16 -40.11 -18.90 -23.98
CA LEU A 16 -39.31 -19.77 -23.11
C LEU A 16 -37.96 -20.10 -23.72
N GLN A 17 -37.93 -20.45 -25.01
CA GLN A 17 -36.64 -20.70 -25.73
C GLN A 17 -35.75 -19.47 -25.73
N ARG A 18 -36.32 -18.28 -25.99
CA ARG A 18 -35.56 -17.03 -25.95
C ARG A 18 -34.96 -16.78 -24.56
N ARG A 19 -35.78 -16.97 -23.51
CA ARG A 19 -35.31 -16.80 -22.13
C ARG A 19 -34.23 -17.83 -21.73
N TYR A 20 -34.38 -19.06 -22.22
CA TYR A 20 -33.37 -20.08 -22.05
C TYR A 20 -32.05 -19.66 -22.70
N SER A 21 -32.06 -19.20 -23.96
CA SER A 21 -30.89 -18.75 -24.66
C SER A 21 -30.21 -17.55 -23.96
N GLU A 22 -30.99 -16.57 -23.48
CA GLU A 22 -30.48 -15.44 -22.73
C GLU A 22 -29.77 -15.87 -21.41
N LEU A 23 -30.29 -16.90 -20.73
CA LEU A 23 -29.69 -17.47 -19.52
C LEU A 23 -28.48 -18.34 -19.85
N ALA A 24 -28.47 -19.06 -20.98
CA ALA A 24 -27.37 -19.92 -21.42
C ALA A 24 -26.12 -19.11 -21.80
N GLU A 25 -26.27 -17.84 -22.19
CA GLU A 25 -25.13 -16.93 -22.39
C GLU A 25 -24.43 -16.54 -21.09
N ILE A 26 -25.11 -16.71 -19.93
CA ILE A 26 -24.62 -16.27 -18.62
C ILE A 26 -24.18 -17.46 -17.75
N SER A 27 -24.81 -18.65 -17.93
CA SER A 27 -24.53 -19.81 -17.09
C SER A 27 -24.82 -21.10 -17.85
N ASP A 28 -23.93 -22.11 -17.71
CA ASP A 28 -24.12 -23.45 -18.28
C ASP A 28 -25.13 -24.30 -17.48
N ASP A 29 -25.33 -23.97 -16.19
CA ASP A 29 -26.25 -24.68 -15.29
C ASP A 29 -27.56 -23.89 -15.14
N ILE A 30 -28.53 -24.14 -16.04
CA ILE A 30 -29.85 -23.48 -16.03
C ILE A 30 -30.86 -24.39 -15.35
N THR A 31 -31.43 -23.92 -14.26
CA THR A 31 -32.53 -24.62 -13.56
C THR A 31 -33.93 -24.23 -14.12
N ALA A 32 -34.88 -25.14 -14.00
CA ALA A 32 -36.28 -24.87 -14.37
C ALA A 32 -36.88 -23.66 -13.61
N THR A 33 -36.44 -23.41 -12.38
CA THR A 33 -36.81 -22.26 -11.57
C THR A 33 -36.35 -20.94 -12.19
N GLN A 34 -35.10 -20.89 -12.66
CA GLN A 34 -34.53 -19.71 -13.33
C GLN A 34 -35.26 -19.38 -14.64
N ILE A 35 -35.64 -20.39 -15.41
CA ILE A 35 -36.45 -20.21 -16.64
C ILE A 35 -37.83 -19.69 -16.32
N ARG A 36 -38.50 -20.27 -15.31
CA ARG A 36 -39.78 -19.82 -14.84
C ARG A 36 -39.77 -18.35 -14.40
N ASP A 37 -38.80 -17.98 -13.56
CA ASP A 37 -38.68 -16.64 -13.00
C ASP A 37 -38.33 -15.60 -14.10
N ALA A 38 -37.48 -15.96 -15.06
CA ALA A 38 -37.20 -15.15 -16.24
C ALA A 38 -38.44 -14.98 -17.15
N PHE A 39 -39.22 -16.04 -17.32
CA PHE A 39 -40.49 -16.01 -18.11
C PHE A 39 -41.55 -15.15 -17.47
N GLN A 40 -41.69 -15.19 -16.15
CA GLN A 40 -42.65 -14.39 -15.39
C GLN A 40 -42.22 -12.92 -15.20
N GLY A 41 -41.05 -12.53 -15.73
CA GLY A 41 -40.49 -11.20 -15.52
C GLY A 41 -40.04 -10.96 -14.08
N MET A 42 -39.99 -12.01 -13.24
CA MET A 42 -39.52 -11.99 -11.87
C MET A 42 -38.02 -12.26 -11.76
N ALA A 43 -37.36 -12.60 -12.86
CA ALA A 43 -35.90 -12.70 -12.86
C ALA A 43 -35.33 -11.30 -12.62
N GLU A 44 -34.99 -11.01 -11.38
CA GLU A 44 -34.01 -9.96 -11.10
C GLU A 44 -32.84 -10.17 -12.06
N LYS A 45 -32.51 -9.16 -12.83
CA LYS A 45 -31.31 -9.16 -13.68
C LYS A 45 -30.13 -9.49 -12.78
N GLN A 46 -29.70 -10.76 -12.78
CA GLN A 46 -28.64 -11.18 -11.87
C GLN A 46 -27.41 -10.33 -12.16
N VAL A 47 -26.99 -9.55 -11.18
CA VAL A 47 -25.80 -8.72 -11.33
C VAL A 47 -24.57 -9.63 -11.36
N THR A 48 -23.85 -9.58 -12.46
CA THR A 48 -22.65 -10.39 -12.70
C THR A 48 -21.38 -9.65 -12.27
N LEU A 49 -20.31 -10.38 -12.05
CA LEU A 49 -19.02 -9.83 -11.62
C LEU A 49 -18.46 -8.85 -12.64
N LEU A 50 -18.35 -9.25 -13.90
CA LEU A 50 -17.78 -8.39 -14.95
C LEU A 50 -18.74 -7.24 -15.30
N GLY A 51 -20.06 -7.48 -15.25
CA GLY A 51 -21.07 -6.43 -15.43
C GLY A 51 -20.88 -5.29 -14.43
N LEU A 52 -20.85 -5.60 -13.12
CA LEU A 52 -20.64 -4.60 -12.06
C LEU A 52 -19.25 -3.97 -12.13
N PHE A 53 -18.23 -4.74 -12.48
CA PHE A 53 -16.86 -4.23 -12.58
C PHE A 53 -16.73 -3.22 -13.74
N ARG A 54 -17.35 -3.50 -14.88
CA ARG A 54 -17.39 -2.59 -16.04
C ARG A 54 -18.11 -1.30 -15.69
N GLU A 55 -19.31 -1.39 -15.11
CA GLU A 55 -20.09 -0.23 -14.66
C GLU A 55 -19.25 0.66 -13.71
N HIS A 56 -18.60 0.06 -12.70
CA HIS A 56 -17.68 0.80 -11.82
C HIS A 56 -16.58 1.52 -12.59
N ASN A 57 -15.95 0.87 -13.57
CA ASN A 57 -14.85 1.47 -14.33
C ASN A 57 -15.35 2.64 -15.21
N GLU A 58 -16.52 2.52 -15.79
CA GLU A 58 -17.17 3.57 -16.58
C GLU A 58 -17.55 4.76 -15.69
N GLU A 59 -18.18 4.53 -14.54
CA GLU A 59 -18.44 5.58 -13.53
C GLU A 59 -17.16 6.25 -13.04
N TYR A 60 -16.09 5.45 -12.84
CA TYR A 60 -14.80 5.98 -12.43
C TYR A 60 -14.19 6.86 -13.51
N ALA A 61 -14.33 6.49 -14.79
CA ALA A 61 -13.82 7.24 -15.94
C ALA A 61 -14.40 8.67 -16.00
N LEU A 62 -15.70 8.83 -15.71
CA LEU A 62 -16.38 10.13 -15.65
C LEU A 62 -15.77 11.09 -14.60
N ARG A 63 -15.08 10.57 -13.60
CA ARG A 63 -14.50 11.34 -12.50
C ARG A 63 -13.00 11.58 -12.66
N VAL A 64 -12.38 11.08 -13.73
CA VAL A 64 -10.95 11.30 -14.01
C VAL A 64 -10.72 12.78 -14.33
N GLY A 65 -9.69 13.35 -13.71
CA GLY A 65 -9.37 14.79 -13.83
C GLY A 65 -10.11 15.68 -12.85
N VAL A 66 -11.24 15.24 -12.29
CA VAL A 66 -11.97 15.99 -11.25
C VAL A 66 -11.47 15.58 -9.85
N ASN A 67 -11.65 14.30 -9.49
CA ASN A 67 -11.27 13.79 -8.17
C ASN A 67 -10.67 12.37 -8.23
N ARG A 68 -10.41 11.85 -9.41
CA ARG A 68 -9.84 10.52 -9.66
C ARG A 68 -8.65 10.58 -10.62
N ALA A 69 -7.66 9.71 -10.39
CA ALA A 69 -6.46 9.65 -11.20
C ALA A 69 -6.61 8.65 -12.36
N ALA A 70 -6.21 9.04 -13.58
CA ALA A 70 -6.23 8.20 -14.77
C ALA A 70 -5.44 6.89 -14.60
N ASN A 71 -4.29 6.93 -13.91
CA ASN A 71 -3.50 5.72 -13.64
C ASN A 71 -4.24 4.70 -12.76
N THR A 72 -5.10 5.17 -11.85
CA THR A 72 -5.91 4.24 -11.04
C THR A 72 -6.98 3.57 -11.90
N LEU A 73 -7.63 4.31 -12.80
CA LEU A 73 -8.57 3.75 -13.78
C LEU A 73 -7.89 2.69 -14.65
N TYR A 74 -6.70 2.98 -15.18
CA TYR A 74 -5.90 2.02 -15.95
C TYR A 74 -5.67 0.72 -15.19
N LEU A 75 -5.34 0.80 -13.90
CA LEU A 75 -5.14 -0.39 -13.05
C LEU A 75 -6.45 -1.17 -12.79
N TYR A 76 -7.60 -0.50 -12.74
CA TYR A 76 -8.90 -1.18 -12.65
C TYR A 76 -9.24 -1.91 -13.95
N TRP A 77 -9.06 -1.28 -15.11
CA TRP A 77 -9.26 -1.95 -16.41
C TRP A 77 -8.30 -3.13 -16.59
N HIS A 78 -7.05 -2.98 -16.18
CA HIS A 78 -6.08 -4.08 -16.22
C HIS A 78 -6.52 -5.26 -15.35
N THR A 79 -7.10 -4.98 -14.17
CA THR A 79 -7.64 -6.04 -13.31
C THR A 79 -8.88 -6.68 -13.91
N PHE A 80 -9.77 -5.89 -14.49
CA PHE A 80 -10.96 -6.38 -15.20
C PHE A 80 -10.58 -7.41 -16.28
N HIS A 81 -9.63 -7.09 -17.15
CA HIS A 81 -9.19 -8.00 -18.20
C HIS A 81 -8.60 -9.30 -17.66
N PHE A 82 -7.83 -9.26 -16.57
CA PHE A 82 -7.33 -10.50 -15.95
C PHE A 82 -8.44 -11.34 -15.31
N VAL A 83 -9.45 -10.72 -14.73
CA VAL A 83 -10.62 -11.43 -14.19
C VAL A 83 -11.43 -12.04 -15.33
N GLU A 84 -11.68 -11.29 -16.40
CA GLU A 84 -12.40 -11.78 -17.60
C GLU A 84 -11.67 -12.97 -18.23
N GLU A 85 -10.36 -12.86 -18.42
CA GLU A 85 -9.55 -13.96 -18.95
C GLU A 85 -9.56 -15.19 -18.05
N PHE A 86 -9.41 -14.99 -16.73
CA PHE A 86 -9.46 -16.05 -15.74
C PHE A 86 -10.80 -16.80 -15.77
N ILE A 87 -11.92 -16.08 -15.84
CA ILE A 87 -13.26 -16.67 -15.94
C ILE A 87 -13.36 -17.52 -17.21
N LYS A 88 -12.95 -16.99 -18.36
CA LYS A 88 -12.98 -17.72 -19.65
C LYS A 88 -12.11 -18.98 -19.61
N VAL A 89 -10.91 -18.90 -19.05
CA VAL A 89 -9.96 -20.04 -19.04
C VAL A 89 -10.38 -21.11 -18.03
N ARG A 90 -10.74 -20.70 -16.81
CA ARG A 90 -10.97 -21.62 -15.70
C ARG A 90 -12.39 -22.18 -15.66
N TYR A 91 -13.39 -21.33 -15.91
CA TYR A 91 -14.82 -21.68 -15.78
C TYR A 91 -15.48 -21.89 -17.14
N LYS A 92 -14.85 -21.48 -18.26
CA LYS A 92 -15.35 -21.59 -19.64
C LYS A 92 -16.71 -20.91 -19.88
N VAL A 93 -16.99 -19.87 -19.08
CA VAL A 93 -18.18 -19.01 -19.20
C VAL A 93 -17.77 -17.58 -19.51
N SER A 94 -18.75 -16.78 -19.98
CA SER A 94 -18.50 -15.35 -20.28
C SER A 94 -18.46 -14.46 -19.06
N ASP A 95 -19.23 -14.78 -18.00
CA ASP A 95 -19.31 -14.04 -16.75
C ASP A 95 -19.90 -14.93 -15.63
N ILE A 96 -19.82 -14.49 -14.36
CA ILE A 96 -20.30 -15.22 -13.19
C ILE A 96 -21.24 -14.32 -12.37
N PRO A 97 -22.43 -14.79 -11.97
CA PRO A 97 -23.31 -14.05 -11.06
C PRO A 97 -22.65 -13.82 -9.70
N PHE A 98 -22.81 -12.64 -9.11
CA PHE A 98 -22.23 -12.34 -7.79
C PHE A 98 -22.65 -13.30 -6.69
N LYS A 99 -23.89 -13.83 -6.76
CA LYS A 99 -24.43 -14.80 -5.79
C LYS A 99 -23.72 -16.17 -5.85
N ALA A 100 -23.05 -16.49 -6.97
CA ALA A 100 -22.32 -17.74 -7.17
C ALA A 100 -20.82 -17.64 -6.80
N LEU A 101 -20.34 -16.46 -6.39
CA LEU A 101 -18.95 -16.25 -6.00
C LEU A 101 -18.74 -16.64 -4.54
N ASP A 102 -17.64 -17.31 -4.29
CA ASP A 102 -17.16 -17.70 -2.97
C ASP A 102 -15.66 -17.41 -2.79
N GLU A 103 -15.10 -17.80 -1.67
CA GLU A 103 -13.68 -17.63 -1.37
C GLU A 103 -12.77 -18.41 -2.32
N SER A 104 -13.23 -19.59 -2.78
CA SER A 104 -12.47 -20.44 -3.69
C SER A 104 -12.16 -19.75 -5.03
N PHE A 105 -13.06 -18.87 -5.48
CA PHE A 105 -12.85 -18.05 -6.68
C PHE A 105 -11.64 -17.14 -6.54
N VAL A 106 -11.51 -16.41 -5.43
CA VAL A 106 -10.40 -15.46 -5.26
C VAL A 106 -9.08 -16.17 -4.98
N GLU A 107 -9.11 -17.34 -4.34
CA GLU A 107 -7.93 -18.21 -4.18
C GLU A 107 -7.42 -18.72 -5.52
N ALA A 108 -8.31 -19.26 -6.35
CA ALA A 108 -7.97 -19.71 -7.69
C ALA A 108 -7.48 -18.56 -8.59
N PHE A 109 -8.05 -17.35 -8.43
CA PHE A 109 -7.59 -16.16 -9.14
C PHE A 109 -6.17 -15.74 -8.68
N GLU A 110 -5.85 -15.83 -7.38
CA GLU A 110 -4.47 -15.58 -6.92
C GLU A 110 -3.47 -16.58 -7.53
N LEU A 111 -3.82 -17.86 -7.55
CA LEU A 111 -2.98 -18.90 -8.17
C LEU A 111 -2.77 -18.62 -9.66
N TYR A 112 -3.84 -18.31 -10.41
CA TYR A 112 -3.74 -17.91 -11.80
C TYR A 112 -2.79 -16.73 -12.02
N LEU A 113 -2.93 -15.65 -11.24
CA LEU A 113 -2.05 -14.50 -11.34
C LEU A 113 -0.59 -14.83 -11.06
N ARG A 114 -0.32 -15.76 -10.13
CA ARG A 114 1.03 -16.11 -9.70
C ARG A 114 1.70 -17.18 -10.55
N ILE A 115 0.96 -18.19 -10.98
CA ILE A 115 1.47 -19.35 -11.72
C ILE A 115 1.41 -19.06 -13.21
N ASP A 116 0.23 -18.80 -13.75
CA ASP A 116 0.04 -18.64 -15.19
C ASP A 116 0.59 -17.29 -15.70
N ARG A 117 0.32 -16.21 -14.94
CA ARG A 117 0.79 -14.86 -15.28
C ARG A 117 2.16 -14.51 -14.67
N LYS A 118 2.71 -15.36 -13.82
CA LYS A 118 4.03 -15.21 -13.16
C LYS A 118 4.21 -13.87 -12.42
N PHE A 119 3.12 -13.31 -11.91
CA PHE A 119 3.18 -12.04 -11.18
C PHE A 119 3.81 -12.21 -9.80
N GLN A 120 4.58 -11.19 -9.40
CA GLN A 120 5.09 -11.09 -8.03
C GLN A 120 3.94 -10.88 -7.04
N ALA A 121 4.10 -11.35 -5.80
CA ALA A 121 3.08 -11.26 -4.75
C ALA A 121 2.50 -9.85 -4.56
N GLY A 122 3.31 -8.80 -4.69
CA GLY A 122 2.85 -7.42 -4.60
C GLY A 122 1.90 -7.00 -5.72
N THR A 123 2.15 -7.47 -6.94
CA THR A 123 1.30 -7.19 -8.13
C THR A 123 -0.02 -7.95 -8.01
N SER A 124 0.04 -9.26 -7.72
CA SER A 124 -1.16 -10.09 -7.50
C SER A 124 -2.04 -9.52 -6.39
N ARG A 125 -1.43 -9.15 -5.25
CA ARG A 125 -2.15 -8.47 -4.16
C ARG A 125 -2.89 -7.22 -4.62
N GLY A 126 -2.28 -6.42 -5.50
CA GLY A 126 -2.91 -5.21 -6.06
C GLY A 126 -4.16 -5.54 -6.89
N HIS A 127 -4.14 -6.60 -7.70
CA HIS A 127 -5.31 -7.06 -8.46
C HIS A 127 -6.41 -7.58 -7.53
N ILE A 128 -6.06 -8.40 -6.55
CA ILE A 128 -7.01 -8.95 -5.58
C ILE A 128 -7.68 -7.84 -4.75
N GLN A 129 -6.93 -6.81 -4.33
CA GLN A 129 -7.50 -5.69 -3.59
C GLN A 129 -8.54 -4.91 -4.40
N ARG A 130 -8.35 -4.76 -5.72
CA ARG A 130 -9.33 -4.13 -6.61
C ARG A 130 -10.56 -5.02 -6.79
N LEU A 131 -10.38 -6.33 -6.98
CA LEU A 131 -11.48 -7.29 -7.03
C LEU A 131 -12.29 -7.27 -5.72
N LYS A 132 -11.63 -7.29 -4.55
CA LYS A 132 -12.29 -7.13 -3.24
C LYS A 132 -13.00 -5.79 -3.10
N HIS A 133 -12.54 -4.74 -3.77
CA HIS A 133 -13.25 -3.46 -3.79
C HIS A 133 -14.56 -3.55 -4.56
N ILE A 134 -14.59 -4.23 -5.72
CA ILE A 134 -15.82 -4.47 -6.48
C ILE A 134 -16.81 -5.30 -5.65
N ALA A 135 -16.36 -6.33 -4.94
CA ALA A 135 -17.20 -7.10 -4.04
C ALA A 135 -17.81 -6.24 -2.90
N ARG A 136 -17.06 -5.26 -2.37
CA ARG A 136 -17.59 -4.29 -1.39
C ARG A 136 -18.68 -3.38 -2.00
N ILE A 137 -18.54 -3.01 -3.26
CA ILE A 137 -19.58 -2.25 -3.98
C ILE A 137 -20.83 -3.11 -4.12
N ALA A 138 -20.70 -4.40 -4.43
CA ALA A 138 -21.84 -5.32 -4.49
C ALA A 138 -22.60 -5.39 -3.15
N VAL A 139 -21.88 -5.41 -2.02
CA VAL A 139 -22.48 -5.34 -0.67
C VAL A 139 -23.17 -4.00 -0.43
N SER A 140 -22.52 -2.87 -0.75
CA SER A 140 -23.09 -1.53 -0.56
C SER A 140 -24.33 -1.27 -1.40
N ARG A 141 -24.48 -1.98 -2.52
CA ARG A 141 -25.66 -1.94 -3.39
C ARG A 141 -26.68 -3.02 -3.06
N ALA A 142 -26.53 -3.75 -1.95
CA ALA A 142 -27.39 -4.85 -1.50
C ALA A 142 -27.55 -6.00 -2.53
N ILE A 143 -26.60 -6.17 -3.45
CA ILE A 143 -26.58 -7.27 -4.43
C ILE A 143 -26.29 -8.61 -3.72
N VAL A 144 -25.41 -8.58 -2.72
CA VAL A 144 -25.09 -9.68 -1.81
C VAL A 144 -25.05 -9.18 -0.38
N PRO A 145 -25.44 -9.99 0.63
CA PRO A 145 -25.49 -9.56 2.03
C PRO A 145 -24.10 -9.35 2.65
N PHE A 146 -23.10 -10.07 2.16
CA PHE A 146 -21.70 -9.96 2.61
C PHE A 146 -20.75 -10.22 1.44
N SER A 147 -19.51 -9.73 1.59
CA SER A 147 -18.49 -9.92 0.54
C SER A 147 -18.08 -11.41 0.47
N PRO A 148 -18.15 -12.04 -0.72
CA PRO A 148 -17.73 -13.43 -0.90
C PRO A 148 -16.22 -13.64 -0.64
N PHE A 149 -15.43 -12.56 -0.64
CA PHE A 149 -13.97 -12.58 -0.45
C PHE A 149 -13.56 -12.00 0.91
N LYS A 150 -14.47 -11.96 1.91
CA LYS A 150 -14.25 -11.30 3.20
C LYS A 150 -13.02 -11.83 3.91
N ASP A 151 -12.92 -13.12 4.09
CA ASP A 151 -11.92 -13.77 4.92
C ASP A 151 -10.60 -14.04 4.19
N PHE A 152 -10.61 -13.98 2.86
CA PHE A 152 -9.42 -14.17 2.06
C PHE A 152 -8.38 -13.05 2.27
N SER A 153 -7.15 -13.43 2.57
CA SER A 153 -6.01 -12.53 2.71
C SER A 153 -4.91 -12.86 1.69
N PRO A 154 -4.69 -12.00 0.68
CA PRO A 154 -3.68 -12.26 -0.34
C PRO A 154 -2.27 -12.28 0.26
N MET A 155 -1.39 -13.10 -0.31
CA MET A 155 -0.01 -13.22 0.14
C MET A 155 0.68 -11.88 0.26
N LYS A 156 1.31 -11.64 1.42
CA LYS A 156 2.09 -10.43 1.67
C LYS A 156 3.45 -10.54 0.96
N PRO A 157 3.86 -9.51 0.20
CA PRO A 157 5.19 -9.49 -0.38
C PRO A 157 6.25 -9.46 0.73
N LYS A 158 7.37 -10.16 0.54
CA LYS A 158 8.53 -10.03 1.44
C LYS A 158 8.96 -8.56 1.50
N GLN A 159 9.10 -8.03 2.69
CA GLN A 159 9.60 -6.68 2.88
C GLN A 159 11.09 -6.66 2.53
N LYS A 160 11.43 -5.93 1.47
CA LYS A 160 12.82 -5.61 1.13
C LYS A 160 13.17 -4.26 1.75
N GLN A 161 14.41 -4.09 2.20
CA GLN A 161 14.93 -2.78 2.59
C GLN A 161 14.83 -1.82 1.40
N ARG A 162 14.21 -0.67 1.62
CA ARG A 162 13.93 0.31 0.56
C ARG A 162 14.62 1.66 0.79
N PHE A 163 15.64 1.70 1.63
CA PHE A 163 16.43 2.90 1.91
C PHE A 163 17.91 2.56 1.77
N LEU A 164 18.74 3.55 1.48
CA LEU A 164 20.18 3.43 1.44
C LEU A 164 20.76 3.41 2.86
N THR A 165 21.78 2.58 3.07
CA THR A 165 22.61 2.66 4.29
C THR A 165 23.48 3.92 4.26
N ARG A 166 24.12 4.23 5.37
CA ARG A 166 25.04 5.37 5.44
C ARG A 166 26.18 5.21 4.45
N GLU A 167 26.80 4.04 4.40
CA GLU A 167 27.93 3.72 3.53
C GLU A 167 27.54 3.75 2.04
N GLU A 168 26.33 3.27 1.69
CA GLU A 168 25.82 3.35 0.33
C GLU A 168 25.57 4.79 -0.10
N LEU A 169 25.09 5.62 0.83
CA LEU A 169 24.86 7.04 0.59
C LEU A 169 26.18 7.79 0.41
N ASP A 170 27.17 7.52 1.27
CA ASP A 170 28.48 8.14 1.21
C ASP A 170 29.20 7.79 -0.12
N ARG A 171 29.11 6.51 -0.57
CA ARG A 171 29.64 6.12 -1.89
C ARG A 171 28.96 6.85 -3.04
N LEU A 172 27.64 6.97 -2.98
CA LEU A 172 26.88 7.69 -4.02
C LEU A 172 27.21 9.17 -4.06
N MET A 173 27.40 9.81 -2.90
CA MET A 173 27.77 11.21 -2.77
C MET A 173 29.19 11.47 -3.27
N GLY A 174 30.14 10.60 -2.94
CA GLY A 174 31.54 10.72 -3.32
C GLY A 174 31.85 10.38 -4.77
N THR A 175 30.91 9.76 -5.52
CA THR A 175 31.16 9.34 -6.89
C THR A 175 30.79 10.42 -7.90
N THR A 176 31.75 10.76 -8.77
CA THR A 176 31.48 11.55 -9.98
C THR A 176 31.23 10.62 -11.15
N PHE A 177 30.13 10.86 -11.88
CA PHE A 177 29.74 10.02 -12.99
C PHE A 177 30.18 10.60 -14.33
N ASP A 178 30.37 9.74 -15.31
CA ASP A 178 30.90 10.02 -16.65
C ASP A 178 30.00 10.89 -17.54
N THR A 179 28.72 11.06 -17.18
CA THR A 179 27.80 11.88 -17.95
C THR A 179 27.13 12.98 -17.11
N PRO A 180 26.92 14.18 -17.68
CA PRO A 180 26.22 15.28 -17.00
C PRO A 180 24.84 14.88 -16.46
N ASN A 181 24.08 14.08 -17.24
CA ASN A 181 22.76 13.63 -16.84
C ASN A 181 22.76 12.67 -15.64
N ARG A 182 23.83 11.88 -15.45
CA ARG A 182 23.96 11.04 -14.25
C ARG A 182 24.32 11.88 -13.04
N ASN A 183 25.25 12.83 -13.17
CA ASN A 183 25.58 13.75 -12.08
C ASN A 183 24.35 14.57 -11.67
N PHE A 184 23.59 15.08 -12.64
CA PHE A 184 22.33 15.73 -12.39
C PHE A 184 21.32 14.82 -11.67
N THR A 185 21.17 13.56 -12.13
CA THR A 185 20.29 12.58 -11.50
C THR A 185 20.71 12.27 -10.07
N ARG A 186 22.03 12.14 -9.80
CA ARG A 186 22.57 12.00 -8.45
C ARG A 186 22.14 13.16 -7.56
N ASP A 187 22.38 14.39 -8.02
CA ASP A 187 22.12 15.58 -7.23
C ASP A 187 20.61 15.72 -6.92
N MET A 188 19.74 15.43 -7.90
CA MET A 188 18.28 15.42 -7.69
C MET A 188 17.83 14.32 -6.74
N PHE A 189 18.45 13.14 -6.83
CA PHE A 189 18.20 12.04 -5.91
C PHE A 189 18.64 12.41 -4.49
N LEU A 190 19.83 13.00 -4.33
CA LEU A 190 20.33 13.48 -3.05
C LEU A 190 19.47 14.61 -2.49
N PHE A 191 19.04 15.56 -3.31
CA PHE A 191 18.08 16.58 -2.87
C PHE A 191 16.81 15.92 -2.27
N SER A 192 16.27 14.90 -2.92
CA SER A 192 15.14 14.16 -2.38
C SER A 192 15.51 13.33 -1.12
N VAL A 193 16.76 12.84 -0.99
CA VAL A 193 17.25 12.16 0.23
C VAL A 193 17.32 13.12 1.42
N PHE A 194 17.68 14.38 1.21
CA PHE A 194 17.85 15.36 2.29
C PHE A 194 16.62 16.25 2.54
N THR A 195 15.57 16.13 1.70
CA THR A 195 14.32 16.89 1.89
C THR A 195 13.09 16.01 2.07
N GLY A 196 13.15 14.76 1.61
CA GLY A 196 12.00 13.86 1.58
C GLY A 196 11.00 14.14 0.46
N ILE A 197 11.16 15.22 -0.31
CA ILE A 197 10.24 15.62 -1.38
C ILE A 197 10.27 14.58 -2.49
N CYS A 198 9.11 14.12 -2.94
CA CYS A 198 9.05 13.10 -3.97
C CYS A 198 9.24 13.67 -5.39
N TYR A 199 9.59 12.82 -6.36
CA TYR A 199 9.85 13.23 -7.74
C TYR A 199 8.74 14.11 -8.36
N CYS A 200 7.48 13.74 -8.19
CA CYS A 200 6.36 14.47 -8.80
C CYS A 200 6.19 15.86 -8.21
N ASP A 201 6.41 16.03 -6.90
CA ASP A 201 6.31 17.30 -6.22
C ASP A 201 7.54 18.16 -6.55
N MET A 202 8.74 17.56 -6.54
CA MET A 202 10.01 18.23 -6.89
C MET A 202 10.01 18.77 -8.34
N ARG A 203 9.42 18.05 -9.30
CA ARG A 203 9.27 18.51 -10.69
C ARG A 203 8.43 19.80 -10.81
N ASN A 204 7.55 20.05 -9.84
CA ASN A 204 6.65 21.19 -9.85
C ASN A 204 7.14 22.36 -9.00
N LEU A 205 8.26 22.19 -8.26
CA LEU A 205 8.83 23.28 -7.46
C LEU A 205 9.26 24.46 -8.32
N THR A 206 8.99 25.64 -7.82
CA THR A 206 9.40 26.93 -8.34
C THR A 206 10.15 27.70 -7.26
N GLU A 207 10.80 28.81 -7.60
CA GLU A 207 11.43 29.68 -6.61
C GLU A 207 10.44 30.24 -5.58
N LYS A 208 9.15 30.35 -5.92
CA LYS A 208 8.09 30.79 -5.00
C LYS A 208 7.84 29.83 -3.85
N ASN A 209 8.26 28.57 -4.00
CA ASN A 209 8.14 27.57 -2.94
C ASN A 209 9.27 27.67 -1.91
N VAL A 210 10.33 28.45 -2.19
CA VAL A 210 11.45 28.64 -1.28
C VAL A 210 11.18 29.88 -0.42
N VAL A 211 10.98 29.65 0.87
CA VAL A 211 10.63 30.69 1.85
C VAL A 211 11.73 30.79 2.90
N ARG A 212 11.94 31.97 3.44
CA ARG A 212 12.86 32.23 4.54
C ARG A 212 12.06 32.50 5.81
N ASP A 213 12.37 31.82 6.90
CA ASP A 213 11.78 32.09 8.20
C ASP A 213 12.43 33.32 8.90
N HIS A 214 11.94 33.65 10.09
CA HIS A 214 12.42 34.80 10.88
C HIS A 214 13.88 34.64 11.35
N GLU A 215 14.34 33.39 11.46
CA GLU A 215 15.72 33.07 11.85
C GLU A 215 16.67 33.02 10.65
N GLY A 216 16.15 33.21 9.43
CA GLY A 216 16.93 33.17 8.20
C GLY A 216 17.06 31.78 7.58
N ASN A 217 16.44 30.74 8.17
CA ASN A 217 16.46 29.38 7.62
C ASN A 217 15.63 29.29 6.35
N LEU A 218 16.07 28.49 5.39
CA LEU A 218 15.33 28.25 4.15
C LEU A 218 14.40 27.05 4.31
N TRP A 219 13.18 27.21 3.84
CA TRP A 219 12.15 26.19 3.82
C TRP A 219 11.63 25.99 2.40
N ILE A 220 11.20 24.78 2.07
CA ILE A 220 10.32 24.53 0.94
C ILE A 220 8.91 24.33 1.47
N GLU A 221 8.00 25.19 0.99
CA GLU A 221 6.57 25.09 1.25
C GLU A 221 5.86 24.66 -0.02
N THR A 222 5.24 23.49 0.03
CA THR A 222 4.53 22.92 -1.10
C THR A 222 3.33 22.07 -0.65
N ARG A 223 2.60 21.56 -1.61
CA ARG A 223 1.52 20.60 -1.38
C ARG A 223 1.76 19.34 -2.19
N ARG A 224 1.56 18.21 -1.58
CA ARG A 224 1.68 16.92 -2.27
C ARG A 224 0.67 16.82 -3.40
N GLN A 225 1.12 16.60 -4.62
CA GLN A 225 0.26 16.42 -5.79
C GLN A 225 -0.74 15.27 -5.61
N LYS A 226 -0.34 14.18 -4.93
CA LYS A 226 -1.16 12.99 -4.76
C LYS A 226 -2.29 13.16 -3.73
N THR A 227 -2.08 13.94 -2.68
CA THR A 227 -2.98 13.99 -1.50
C THR A 227 -3.48 15.38 -1.15
N GLY A 228 -2.91 16.44 -1.76
CA GLY A 228 -3.18 17.84 -1.42
C GLY A 228 -2.66 18.26 -0.05
N THR A 229 -1.99 17.37 0.70
CA THR A 229 -1.48 17.64 2.05
C THR A 229 -0.34 18.65 1.98
N PRO A 230 -0.26 19.65 2.89
CA PRO A 230 0.91 20.50 3.02
C PRO A 230 2.17 19.66 3.30
N GLU A 231 3.28 20.07 2.70
CA GLU A 231 4.60 19.47 2.87
C GLU A 231 5.60 20.63 3.03
N ASN A 232 5.99 20.89 4.28
CA ASN A 232 6.89 21.99 4.64
C ASN A 232 8.17 21.38 5.17
N VAL A 233 9.28 21.64 4.50
CA VAL A 233 10.57 21.03 4.79
C VAL A 233 11.63 22.10 4.97
N ARG A 234 12.26 22.13 6.15
CA ARG A 234 13.45 22.95 6.38
C ARG A 234 14.61 22.37 5.57
N LEU A 235 15.29 23.23 4.83
CA LEU A 235 16.41 22.81 4.01
C LEU A 235 17.68 22.65 4.87
N LEU A 236 18.31 21.51 4.71
CA LEU A 236 19.67 21.25 5.22
C LEU A 236 20.70 21.84 4.23
N ASP A 237 21.90 22.13 4.72
CA ASP A 237 22.95 22.80 3.92
C ASP A 237 23.22 22.11 2.58
N ILE A 238 23.31 20.79 2.59
CA ILE A 238 23.52 20.00 1.36
C ILE A 238 22.39 20.20 0.32
N ALA A 239 21.13 20.33 0.77
CA ALA A 239 20.02 20.61 -0.12
C ALA A 239 20.09 22.05 -0.65
N ILE A 240 20.54 23.00 0.17
CA ILE A 240 20.77 24.39 -0.23
C ILE A 240 21.88 24.47 -1.29
N GLU A 241 22.98 23.74 -1.11
CA GLU A 241 24.07 23.70 -2.09
C GLU A 241 23.61 23.15 -3.45
N ILE A 242 22.85 22.04 -3.43
CA ILE A 242 22.29 21.47 -4.66
C ILE A 242 21.33 22.47 -5.31
N MET A 243 20.48 23.13 -4.53
CA MET A 243 19.54 24.13 -5.06
C MET A 243 20.29 25.31 -5.70
N LYS A 244 21.34 25.84 -5.05
CA LYS A 244 22.17 26.92 -5.57
C LYS A 244 22.83 26.53 -6.90
N LYS A 245 23.36 25.30 -7.00
CA LYS A 245 24.02 24.78 -8.21
C LYS A 245 23.14 24.82 -9.45
N TYR A 246 21.82 24.59 -9.29
CA TYR A 246 20.87 24.52 -10.42
C TYR A 246 19.96 25.74 -10.54
N ARG A 247 20.19 26.78 -9.75
CA ARG A 247 19.38 28.00 -9.78
C ARG A 247 19.47 28.68 -11.14
N GLY A 248 18.31 29.00 -11.72
CA GLY A 248 18.24 29.68 -13.02
C GLY A 248 18.52 28.79 -14.24
N VAL A 249 18.79 27.48 -14.05
CA VAL A 249 19.04 26.53 -15.15
C VAL A 249 17.74 26.00 -15.75
N ALA A 250 16.69 25.90 -14.93
CA ALA A 250 15.42 25.36 -15.37
C ALA A 250 14.58 26.40 -16.17
N PRO A 251 13.87 25.97 -17.22
CA PRO A 251 12.90 26.83 -17.92
C PRO A 251 11.69 27.10 -17.03
N ASP A 252 10.91 28.11 -17.41
CA ASP A 252 9.57 28.42 -16.88
C ASP A 252 9.54 28.68 -15.35
N GLY A 253 10.62 29.23 -14.77
CA GLY A 253 10.70 29.54 -13.34
C GLY A 253 10.66 28.32 -12.42
N LYS A 254 10.90 27.12 -12.96
CA LYS A 254 11.07 25.90 -12.18
C LYS A 254 12.38 25.94 -11.40
N LEU A 255 12.40 25.26 -10.24
CA LEU A 255 13.60 25.18 -9.41
C LEU A 255 14.65 24.24 -10.04
N PHE A 256 14.23 23.17 -10.72
CA PHE A 256 15.09 22.17 -11.33
C PHE A 256 14.64 21.77 -12.74
N PRO A 257 15.59 21.54 -13.69
CA PRO A 257 15.30 21.06 -15.04
C PRO A 257 15.11 19.53 -15.05
N MET A 258 14.06 19.04 -14.39
CA MET A 258 13.85 17.62 -14.12
C MET A 258 13.73 16.78 -15.39
N LEU A 259 14.56 15.74 -15.53
CA LEU A 259 14.40 14.67 -16.51
C LEU A 259 13.14 13.85 -16.22
N THR A 260 12.71 13.02 -17.18
CA THR A 260 11.57 12.10 -16.95
C THR A 260 11.91 11.10 -15.83
N LYS A 261 10.89 10.63 -15.12
CA LYS A 261 11.07 9.67 -14.02
C LYS A 261 11.71 8.37 -14.49
N GLU A 262 11.35 7.93 -15.69
CA GLU A 262 11.87 6.74 -16.35
C GLU A 262 13.36 6.89 -16.62
N SER A 263 13.77 8.02 -17.20
CA SER A 263 15.17 8.33 -17.49
C SER A 263 16.00 8.37 -16.19
N MET A 264 15.51 9.07 -15.16
CA MET A 264 16.19 9.11 -13.85
C MET A 264 16.34 7.72 -13.22
N ASN A 265 15.32 6.87 -13.31
CA ASN A 265 15.41 5.51 -12.79
C ASN A 265 16.39 4.63 -13.58
N ILE A 266 16.54 4.85 -14.89
CA ILE A 266 17.57 4.17 -15.71
C ILE A 266 18.97 4.61 -15.25
N HIS A 267 19.18 5.92 -15.06
CA HIS A 267 20.46 6.44 -14.56
C HIS A 267 20.78 5.89 -13.16
N LEU A 268 19.80 5.92 -12.23
CA LEU A 268 19.98 5.41 -10.87
C LEU A 268 20.38 3.93 -10.83
N LYS A 269 19.86 3.08 -11.71
CA LYS A 269 20.27 1.68 -11.81
C LYS A 269 21.74 1.53 -12.22
N LYS A 270 22.18 2.33 -13.20
CA LYS A 270 23.59 2.32 -13.66
C LYS A 270 24.53 2.85 -12.59
N MET A 271 24.11 3.91 -11.88
CA MET A 271 24.86 4.49 -10.77
C MET A 271 24.98 3.51 -9.59
N ALA A 272 23.90 2.77 -9.26
CA ALA A 272 23.94 1.74 -8.24
C ALA A 272 25.02 0.69 -8.52
N ALA A 273 25.10 0.21 -9.76
CA ALA A 273 26.13 -0.75 -10.17
C ALA A 273 27.54 -0.17 -10.03
N GLN A 274 27.79 1.09 -10.45
CA GLN A 274 29.08 1.76 -10.31
C GLN A 274 29.49 1.98 -8.83
N CYS A 275 28.52 2.23 -7.95
CA CYS A 275 28.75 2.42 -6.52
C CYS A 275 28.77 1.11 -5.70
N GLY A 276 28.69 -0.06 -6.34
CA GLY A 276 28.66 -1.35 -5.65
C GLY A 276 27.42 -1.50 -4.73
N ILE A 277 26.27 -0.95 -5.16
CA ILE A 277 25.00 -1.07 -4.46
C ILE A 277 24.20 -2.21 -5.09
N ASP A 278 24.15 -3.35 -4.40
CA ASP A 278 23.47 -4.57 -4.91
C ASP A 278 21.96 -4.52 -4.70
N ARG A 279 21.34 -3.49 -5.28
CA ARG A 279 19.86 -3.38 -5.34
C ARG A 279 19.44 -2.40 -6.44
N ASN A 280 18.22 -2.58 -6.93
CA ASN A 280 17.64 -1.65 -7.89
C ASN A 280 17.29 -0.32 -7.21
N LEU A 281 18.09 0.71 -7.43
CA LEU A 281 17.75 2.06 -7.03
C LEU A 281 16.58 2.60 -7.87
N SER A 282 15.66 3.24 -7.19
CA SER A 282 14.58 4.02 -7.80
C SER A 282 14.46 5.35 -7.10
N PHE A 283 13.98 6.36 -7.80
CA PHE A 283 13.87 7.71 -7.23
C PHE A 283 13.05 7.74 -5.93
N HIS A 284 12.06 6.86 -5.80
CA HIS A 284 11.25 6.78 -4.58
C HIS A 284 12.04 6.31 -3.35
N MET A 285 13.19 5.63 -3.53
CA MET A 285 14.05 5.22 -2.42
C MET A 285 14.71 6.41 -1.72
N ALA A 286 14.90 7.54 -2.39
CA ALA A 286 15.38 8.76 -1.77
C ALA A 286 14.49 9.18 -0.59
N ARG A 287 13.19 9.22 -0.80
CA ARG A 287 12.23 9.55 0.25
C ARG A 287 12.18 8.52 1.39
N HIS A 288 12.42 7.24 1.07
CA HIS A 288 12.60 6.21 2.10
C HIS A 288 13.88 6.44 2.90
N SER A 289 14.98 6.83 2.23
CA SER A 289 16.26 7.15 2.89
C SER A 289 16.14 8.39 3.77
N PHE A 290 15.41 9.42 3.34
CA PHE A 290 15.10 10.58 4.19
C PHE A 290 14.46 10.14 5.50
N ALA A 291 13.38 9.39 5.42
CA ALA A 291 12.65 8.97 6.61
C ALA A 291 13.50 8.07 7.52
N SER A 292 14.13 7.04 6.96
CA SER A 292 14.86 6.03 7.76
C SER A 292 16.26 6.50 8.15
N GLN A 293 17.08 6.93 7.17
CA GLN A 293 18.50 7.19 7.38
C GLN A 293 18.80 8.63 7.86
N ILE A 294 18.07 9.62 7.34
CA ILE A 294 18.34 11.02 7.67
C ILE A 294 17.59 11.47 8.93
N CYS A 295 16.36 10.99 9.13
CA CYS A 295 15.53 11.42 10.25
C CYS A 295 15.48 10.41 11.40
N LEU A 296 14.82 9.26 11.19
CA LEU A 296 14.53 8.31 12.28
C LEU A 296 15.80 7.71 12.91
N SER A 297 16.85 7.44 12.12
CA SER A 297 18.15 6.97 12.66
C SER A 297 18.85 8.02 13.49
N GLN A 298 18.55 9.31 13.29
CA GLN A 298 19.11 10.42 14.03
C GLN A 298 18.22 10.87 15.22
N GLY A 299 17.18 10.11 15.54
CA GLY A 299 16.32 10.39 16.70
C GLY A 299 15.19 11.36 16.44
N VAL A 300 14.97 11.83 15.20
CA VAL A 300 13.83 12.71 14.89
C VAL A 300 12.52 11.95 15.16
N PRO A 301 11.58 12.51 15.96
CA PRO A 301 10.31 11.88 16.25
C PRO A 301 9.52 11.54 15.00
N ILE A 302 8.84 10.40 15.01
CA ILE A 302 8.10 9.89 13.84
C ILE A 302 6.98 10.83 13.41
N GLU A 303 6.36 11.54 14.34
CA GLU A 303 5.33 12.56 14.11
C GLU A 303 5.90 13.72 13.28
N THR A 304 7.10 14.18 13.66
CA THR A 304 7.82 15.23 12.95
C THR A 304 8.15 14.79 11.53
N VAL A 305 8.69 13.57 11.37
CA VAL A 305 8.97 12.98 10.05
C VAL A 305 7.69 12.85 9.22
N SER A 306 6.61 12.40 9.83
CA SER A 306 5.30 12.26 9.17
C SER A 306 4.78 13.60 8.65
N LYS A 307 4.89 14.66 9.44
CA LYS A 307 4.48 16.02 9.08
C LYS A 307 5.38 16.57 7.98
N ALA A 308 6.71 16.48 8.11
CA ALA A 308 7.67 16.93 7.10
C ALA A 308 7.45 16.25 5.74
N MET A 309 7.08 14.95 5.76
CA MET A 309 6.76 14.19 4.55
C MET A 309 5.32 14.42 4.04
N GLY A 310 4.50 15.25 4.65
CA GLY A 310 3.12 15.46 4.25
C GLY A 310 2.29 14.17 4.22
N HIS A 311 2.50 13.25 5.17
CA HIS A 311 1.68 12.06 5.29
C HIS A 311 0.37 12.37 6.01
N ARG A 312 -0.75 11.99 5.39
CA ARG A 312 -2.08 12.17 5.96
C ARG A 312 -2.32 11.25 7.18
N ASN A 313 -1.64 10.09 7.20
CA ASN A 313 -1.75 9.11 8.26
C ASN A 313 -0.34 8.65 8.66
N ILE A 314 -0.05 8.71 9.96
CA ILE A 314 1.22 8.32 10.55
C ILE A 314 1.59 6.86 10.26
N SER A 315 0.60 5.97 10.09
CA SER A 315 0.83 4.57 9.71
C SER A 315 1.62 4.41 8.41
N THR A 316 1.61 5.44 7.56
CA THR A 316 2.45 5.49 6.35
C THR A 316 3.92 5.66 6.73
N THR A 317 4.22 6.42 7.78
CA THR A 317 5.58 6.68 8.28
C THR A 317 6.09 5.51 9.12
N GLN A 318 5.23 4.83 9.85
CA GLN A 318 5.58 3.64 10.65
C GLN A 318 6.23 2.52 9.82
N ARG A 319 6.00 2.48 8.51
CA ARG A 319 6.69 1.54 7.60
C ARG A 319 8.20 1.77 7.52
N TYR A 320 8.69 2.95 7.90
CA TYR A 320 10.11 3.31 7.94
C TYR A 320 10.71 3.08 9.33
N ALA A 321 9.90 3.05 10.37
CA ALA A 321 10.32 2.90 11.75
C ALA A 321 10.59 1.43 12.07
N LYS A 322 11.71 0.88 11.55
CA LYS A 322 12.32 -0.28 12.18
C LYS A 322 13.18 0.23 13.33
N VAL A 323 12.69 0.08 14.54
CA VAL A 323 13.49 0.31 15.74
C VAL A 323 14.54 -0.79 15.77
N THR A 324 15.82 -0.41 15.66
CA THR A 324 16.96 -1.32 15.85
C THR A 324 17.35 -1.32 17.32
N ASP A 325 17.99 -2.40 17.79
CA ASP A 325 18.48 -2.49 19.18
C ASP A 325 19.48 -1.36 19.48
N GLU A 326 20.30 -0.97 18.49
CA GLU A 326 21.22 0.19 18.58
C GLU A 326 20.48 1.51 18.81
N LYS A 327 19.29 1.67 18.22
CA LYS A 327 18.47 2.86 18.47
C LYS A 327 17.88 2.83 19.88
N VAL A 328 17.41 1.67 20.34
CA VAL A 328 16.92 1.51 21.71
C VAL A 328 18.01 1.84 22.72
N ASP A 329 19.20 1.28 22.54
CA ASP A 329 20.36 1.52 23.38
C ASP A 329 20.72 3.01 23.48
N ARG A 330 20.81 3.68 22.33
CA ARG A 330 21.07 5.13 22.29
C ARG A 330 19.99 5.96 22.97
N ASP A 331 18.71 5.66 22.67
CA ASP A 331 17.59 6.42 23.24
C ASP A 331 17.52 6.20 24.77
N VAL A 332 17.84 4.98 25.26
CA VAL A 332 17.94 4.66 26.67
C VAL A 332 19.13 5.36 27.33
N THR A 333 20.30 5.42 26.68
CA THR A 333 21.47 6.14 27.17
C THR A 333 21.18 7.63 27.36
N VAL A 334 20.48 8.25 26.42
CA VAL A 334 20.05 9.66 26.55
C VAL A 334 19.09 9.82 27.74
N LEU A 335 18.11 8.93 27.85
CA LEU A 335 17.16 8.94 28.96
C LEU A 335 17.88 8.74 30.31
N GLU A 336 18.80 7.78 30.39
CA GLU A 336 19.59 7.51 31.58
C GLU A 336 20.32 8.78 32.04
N HIS A 337 20.97 9.47 31.11
CA HIS A 337 21.66 10.74 31.42
C HIS A 337 20.70 11.82 31.93
N GLU A 338 19.48 11.88 31.36
CA GLU A 338 18.48 12.88 31.78
C GLU A 338 17.86 12.58 33.14
N ILE A 339 17.71 11.29 33.52
CA ILE A 339 17.04 10.89 34.78
C ILE A 339 18.03 10.61 35.92
N THR A 340 19.33 10.49 35.64
CA THR A 340 20.36 10.25 36.67
C THR A 340 20.27 11.30 37.79
N GLY A 341 20.16 10.84 39.01
CA GLY A 341 20.03 11.69 40.20
C GLY A 341 18.63 12.29 40.44
N LYS A 342 17.66 12.11 39.52
CA LYS A 342 16.27 12.58 39.72
C LYS A 342 15.42 11.58 40.50
N TYR A 343 15.79 10.32 40.51
CA TYR A 343 15.08 9.25 41.19
C TYR A 343 16.02 8.48 42.07
N THR A 344 15.62 8.31 43.34
CA THR A 344 16.38 7.54 44.35
C THR A 344 15.46 6.49 44.95
N LEU A 345 15.95 5.27 45.08
CA LEU A 345 15.25 4.19 45.74
C LEU A 345 15.66 4.17 47.21
N SER A 346 14.68 4.34 48.12
CA SER A 346 14.89 4.18 49.57
C SER A 346 14.98 2.69 49.90
N GLY A 347 15.98 2.29 50.71
CA GLY A 347 16.13 0.91 51.20
C GLY A 347 16.84 -0.07 50.24
N ILE A 348 17.55 0.41 49.23
CA ILE A 348 18.31 -0.42 48.28
C ILE A 348 19.46 -1.18 48.95
N ASP A 349 19.93 -0.69 50.12
CA ASP A 349 21.03 -1.28 50.89
C ASP A 349 20.62 -2.49 51.77
N GLN A 350 19.34 -2.89 51.72
CA GLN A 350 18.90 -4.08 52.43
C GLN A 350 19.32 -5.35 51.71
N PRO A 351 19.99 -6.32 52.36
CA PRO A 351 20.50 -7.49 51.70
C PRO A 351 19.35 -8.33 51.11
N PRO A 352 19.49 -8.83 49.82
CA PRO A 352 18.47 -9.60 49.12
C PRO A 352 17.99 -10.85 49.87
N SER A 353 18.78 -11.35 50.82
CA SER A 353 18.46 -12.52 51.66
C SER A 353 17.16 -12.42 52.46
N THR A 354 16.73 -11.20 52.81
CA THR A 354 15.49 -11.01 53.55
C THR A 354 14.25 -11.10 52.65
N ILE A 355 14.36 -10.60 51.41
CA ILE A 355 13.28 -10.63 50.40
C ILE A 355 13.12 -12.04 49.81
N LEU A 356 14.23 -12.74 49.56
CA LEU A 356 14.20 -14.11 49.03
C LEU A 356 13.65 -15.14 50.02
N LYS A 357 13.89 -14.96 51.34
CA LYS A 357 13.27 -15.79 52.37
C LYS A 357 11.74 -15.60 52.42
N ASP A 358 11.28 -14.39 52.24
CA ASP A 358 9.83 -14.10 52.25
C ASP A 358 9.13 -14.57 50.96
N MET A 359 9.81 -14.51 49.81
CA MET A 359 9.32 -15.04 48.54
C MET A 359 9.26 -16.58 48.56
N SER A 360 10.30 -17.25 49.09
CA SER A 360 10.30 -18.72 49.17
C SER A 360 9.22 -19.23 50.10
N LEU A 361 8.96 -18.57 51.20
CA LEU A 361 7.86 -18.89 52.13
C LEU A 361 6.48 -18.64 51.52
N ARG A 362 6.32 -17.60 50.68
CA ARG A 362 5.08 -17.34 49.95
C ARG A 362 4.84 -18.38 48.82
N GLU A 363 5.89 -18.82 48.14
CA GLU A 363 5.79 -19.87 47.13
C GLU A 363 5.46 -21.24 47.77
N ILE A 364 6.06 -21.59 48.91
CA ILE A 364 5.76 -22.78 49.70
C ILE A 364 4.28 -22.75 50.14
N ARG A 365 3.84 -21.65 50.72
CA ARG A 365 2.42 -21.49 51.13
C ARG A 365 1.44 -21.50 49.95
N ARG A 366 1.89 -21.09 48.75
CA ARG A 366 1.07 -21.13 47.55
C ARG A 366 0.99 -22.54 46.95
N ARG A 367 2.04 -23.35 47.09
CA ARG A 367 2.04 -24.78 46.71
C ARG A 367 1.19 -25.59 47.68
N GLU A 368 1.36 -25.43 48.96
CA GLU A 368 0.53 -26.05 50.01
C GLU A 368 -0.97 -25.71 49.84
N ARG A 369 -1.32 -24.47 49.52
CA ARG A 369 -2.70 -24.10 49.21
C ARG A 369 -3.24 -24.74 47.91
N LYS A 370 -2.40 -24.96 46.88
CA LYS A 370 -2.80 -25.66 45.67
C LYS A 370 -3.03 -27.15 45.93
N GLU A 371 -2.19 -27.80 46.74
CA GLU A 371 -2.33 -29.20 47.10
C GLU A 371 -3.56 -29.43 48.01
N ILE A 372 -3.92 -28.50 48.87
CA ILE A 372 -5.14 -28.56 49.69
C ILE A 372 -6.41 -28.33 48.85
N LEU A 373 -6.33 -27.52 47.79
CA LEU A 373 -7.50 -27.21 46.96
C LEU A 373 -7.73 -28.20 45.80
N ASN A 374 -6.74 -29.04 45.46
CA ASN A 374 -6.87 -30.07 44.44
C ASN A 374 -6.28 -31.41 44.90
N PRO A 375 -6.93 -32.14 45.85
CA PRO A 375 -6.42 -33.42 46.34
C PRO A 375 -6.62 -34.63 45.39
N MET A 376 -7.12 -34.43 44.16
CA MET A 376 -7.56 -35.53 43.29
C MET A 376 -6.85 -35.59 41.95
N GLU A 377 -5.76 -34.87 41.70
CA GLU A 377 -4.98 -35.01 40.46
C GLU A 377 -3.66 -35.80 40.61
N GLY A 378 -3.65 -36.80 41.47
CA GLY A 378 -2.46 -37.63 41.73
C GLY A 378 -2.80 -39.05 42.12
N VAL A 379 -3.56 -39.78 41.24
CA VAL A 379 -3.60 -41.27 41.22
C VAL A 379 -3.71 -41.74 39.82
#